data_c510c3a596504bdc133af9a503c4f665
#
_entry.id   c510c3a596504bdc133af9a503c4f665
#
_cell.length_a   1.000
_cell.length_b   1.000
_cell.length_c   1.000
_cell.angle_alpha   90.00
_cell.angle_beta   90.00
_cell.angle_gamma   90.00
#
_symmetry.space_group_name_H-M   'P 1'
#
loop_
_entity.id
_entity.type
_entity.pdbx_description
1 polymer ?
#
loop_
_entity_poly.entity_id
_entity_poly.type
_entity_poly.pdbx_seq_one_letter_code
_entity_poly.pdbx_strand_id
1 'polypeptide(L)'
;MAFKLNKSVLKGTGEHKDMVFQMKRKKLEDGTAGEANNDGTIFVNKNIPKGSPLEAEVVAHEGDHMARMEKGELGYSDNDVTWRGKKYPRKDGKILYQGTWREEGWEQFPWEKLAYKVGTKAKKEAEKKNT
;
A
#
# COMPACT_ATOMS: atom_id res chain seq x y z
N MET A 1 -5.04 -2.38 -11.61
CA MET A 1 -5.41 -2.52 -10.20
C MET A 1 -4.79 -1.37 -9.42
N ALA A 2 -5.56 -0.73 -8.60
CA ALA A 2 -5.10 0.44 -7.87
C ALA A 2 -4.90 0.14 -6.38
N PHE A 3 -3.94 0.81 -5.80
CA PHE A 3 -3.64 0.73 -4.38
C PHE A 3 -3.69 2.15 -3.81
N LYS A 4 -4.01 2.27 -2.55
CA LYS A 4 -4.26 3.55 -1.96
C LYS A 4 -3.61 3.69 -0.60
N LEU A 5 -2.97 4.82 -0.37
CA LEU A 5 -2.48 5.18 0.95
C LEU A 5 -3.57 5.97 1.63
N ASN A 6 -3.91 5.60 2.83
CA ASN A 6 -4.99 6.23 3.54
C ASN A 6 -4.47 7.07 4.70
N LYS A 7 -5.10 8.22 4.88
CA LYS A 7 -4.73 9.10 5.95
C LYS A 7 -5.09 8.48 7.28
N SER A 8 -4.22 8.64 8.26
CA SER A 8 -4.51 8.21 9.61
C SER A 8 -3.78 9.10 10.58
N VAL A 9 -4.32 9.27 11.74
CA VAL A 9 -3.70 10.07 12.77
C VAL A 9 -2.84 9.25 13.69
N LEU A 10 -3.05 7.96 13.69
CA LEU A 10 -2.33 7.11 14.60
C LEU A 10 -0.97 6.80 14.08
N LYS A 11 -0.02 6.72 14.93
CA LYS A 11 1.30 6.35 14.51
C LYS A 11 1.93 5.39 15.46
N GLY A 12 2.80 4.61 14.90
CA GLY A 12 3.49 3.62 15.67
C GLY A 12 4.39 4.24 16.71
N THR A 13 4.80 3.46 17.63
CA THR A 13 5.58 3.91 18.75
C THR A 13 7.03 3.49 18.67
N GLY A 14 7.48 3.01 17.60
CA GLY A 14 8.87 2.79 17.44
C GLY A 14 9.33 1.38 17.22
N GLU A 15 8.90 0.42 17.93
CA GLU A 15 9.35 -0.95 17.73
C GLU A 15 8.64 -1.59 16.55
N HIS A 16 9.39 -1.97 15.54
CA HIS A 16 8.79 -2.39 14.29
C HIS A 16 9.07 -3.82 13.89
N LYS A 17 10.03 -4.44 14.51
CA LYS A 17 10.40 -5.78 14.10
C LYS A 17 9.27 -6.78 14.30
N ASP A 18 8.34 -6.48 15.19
CA ASP A 18 7.23 -7.36 15.45
C ASP A 18 5.91 -6.77 14.98
N MET A 19 5.98 -5.95 13.96
CA MET A 19 4.80 -5.29 13.44
C MET A 19 3.78 -6.32 12.96
N VAL A 20 2.57 -6.19 13.49
CA VAL A 20 1.46 -7.06 13.13
C VAL A 20 0.44 -6.27 12.36
N PHE A 21 0.10 -6.75 11.18
CA PHE A 21 -0.94 -6.12 10.37
C PHE A 21 -2.28 -6.71 10.73
N GLN A 22 -3.31 -5.89 10.71
CA GLN A 22 -4.67 -6.38 10.79
C GLN A 22 -5.26 -6.26 9.39
N MET A 23 -5.57 -7.39 8.79
CA MET A 23 -6.17 -7.40 7.47
C MET A 23 -7.68 -7.44 7.64
N LYS A 24 -8.37 -6.52 6.97
CA LYS A 24 -9.83 -6.47 6.95
C LYS A 24 -10.32 -6.37 5.53
N ARG A 25 -11.45 -6.96 5.29
CA ARG A 25 -12.05 -6.96 3.96
C ARG A 25 -13.23 -6.00 3.96
N LYS A 26 -13.28 -5.11 2.98
CA LYS A 26 -14.42 -4.19 2.86
C LYS A 26 -14.55 -3.75 1.42
N LYS A 27 -15.71 -3.20 1.10
CA LYS A 27 -15.92 -2.64 -0.23
C LYS A 27 -15.09 -1.38 -0.37
N LEU A 28 -14.22 -1.35 -1.36
CA LEU A 28 -13.42 -0.17 -1.69
C LEU A 28 -13.92 0.41 -3.00
N GLU A 29 -13.43 1.59 -3.35
CA GLU A 29 -13.79 2.21 -4.61
C GLU A 29 -13.47 1.29 -5.78
N ASP A 30 -14.23 1.40 -6.86
CA ASP A 30 -13.96 0.62 -8.06
C ASP A 30 -12.52 0.85 -8.51
N GLY A 31 -11.86 -0.26 -8.82
CA GLY A 31 -10.48 -0.20 -9.25
C GLY A 31 -9.45 -0.16 -8.13
N THR A 32 -9.88 -0.05 -6.87
CA THR A 32 -8.97 -0.07 -5.74
C THR A 32 -8.91 -1.47 -5.14
N ALA A 33 -7.74 -2.08 -5.17
CA ALA A 33 -7.56 -3.44 -4.66
C ALA A 33 -7.33 -3.46 -3.15
N GLY A 34 -6.59 -2.49 -2.63
CA GLY A 34 -6.27 -2.46 -1.21
C GLY A 34 -5.87 -1.08 -0.72
N GLU A 35 -5.79 -0.95 0.57
CA GLU A 35 -5.36 0.28 1.24
C GLU A 35 -4.46 -0.06 2.42
N ALA A 36 -3.39 0.69 2.59
CA ALA A 36 -2.55 0.61 3.78
C ALA A 36 -2.84 1.82 4.65
N ASN A 37 -3.06 1.60 5.92
CA ASN A 37 -3.42 2.65 6.87
C ASN A 37 -2.37 2.80 7.96
N ASN A 38 -2.16 4.03 8.42
CA ASN A 38 -1.17 4.30 9.45
C ASN A 38 -1.46 3.63 10.79
N ASP A 39 -2.67 3.13 10.97
CA ASP A 39 -3.04 2.45 12.21
C ASP A 39 -2.72 0.95 12.22
N GLY A 40 -2.05 0.47 11.18
CA GLY A 40 -1.69 -0.94 11.09
C GLY A 40 -2.73 -1.79 10.40
N THR A 41 -3.77 -1.19 9.82
CA THR A 41 -4.82 -1.92 9.14
C THR A 41 -4.58 -1.96 7.64
N ILE A 42 -4.74 -3.12 7.05
CA ILE A 42 -4.74 -3.29 5.60
C ILE A 42 -6.16 -3.66 5.19
N PHE A 43 -6.75 -2.85 4.30
CA PHE A 43 -8.04 -3.20 3.73
C PHE A 43 -7.83 -3.89 2.40
N VAL A 44 -8.57 -4.98 2.19
CA VAL A 44 -8.59 -5.70 0.92
C VAL A 44 -10.00 -5.57 0.37
N ASN A 45 -10.13 -5.24 -0.91
CA ASN A 45 -11.44 -5.09 -1.50
C ASN A 45 -12.20 -6.43 -1.44
N LYS A 46 -13.46 -6.36 -1.02
CA LYS A 46 -14.29 -7.55 -0.86
C LYS A 46 -14.46 -8.37 -2.13
N ASN A 47 -14.29 -7.74 -3.30
CA ASN A 47 -14.45 -8.48 -4.55
C ASN A 47 -13.24 -9.36 -4.90
N ILE A 48 -12.18 -9.28 -4.10
CA ILE A 48 -11.03 -10.15 -4.30
C ILE A 48 -11.30 -11.47 -3.55
N PRO A 49 -11.20 -12.62 -4.23
CA PRO A 49 -11.52 -13.88 -3.58
C PRO A 49 -10.60 -14.18 -2.40
N LYS A 50 -11.20 -14.58 -1.32
CA LYS A 50 -10.50 -14.93 -0.10
C LYS A 50 -9.59 -16.14 -0.34
N GLY A 51 -8.34 -16.03 0.11
CA GLY A 51 -7.36 -17.12 -0.05
C GLY A 51 -6.77 -17.23 -1.45
N SER A 52 -7.10 -16.31 -2.34
CA SER A 52 -6.58 -16.34 -3.70
C SER A 52 -5.16 -15.79 -3.80
N PRO A 53 -4.45 -16.14 -4.89
CA PRO A 53 -3.15 -15.51 -5.14
C PRO A 53 -3.24 -14.00 -5.26
N LEU A 54 -4.36 -13.48 -5.77
CA LEU A 54 -4.55 -12.04 -5.85
C LEU A 54 -4.63 -11.40 -4.46
N GLU A 55 -5.29 -12.06 -3.52
CA GLU A 55 -5.32 -11.58 -2.14
C GLU A 55 -3.90 -11.53 -1.57
N ALA A 56 -3.11 -12.57 -1.82
CA ALA A 56 -1.72 -12.59 -1.35
C ALA A 56 -0.92 -11.43 -1.93
N GLU A 57 -1.13 -11.13 -3.20
CA GLU A 57 -0.48 -10.01 -3.86
C GLU A 57 -0.84 -8.68 -3.18
N VAL A 58 -2.13 -8.47 -2.93
CA VAL A 58 -2.60 -7.22 -2.33
C VAL A 58 -2.06 -7.06 -0.92
N VAL A 59 -2.15 -8.11 -0.12
CA VAL A 59 -1.67 -8.04 1.26
C VAL A 59 -0.17 -7.76 1.32
N ALA A 60 0.61 -8.40 0.45
CA ALA A 60 2.05 -8.19 0.42
C ALA A 60 2.39 -6.76 -0.06
N HIS A 61 1.67 -6.26 -1.05
CA HIS A 61 1.85 -4.91 -1.57
C HIS A 61 1.61 -3.88 -0.46
N GLU A 62 0.44 -3.98 0.19
CA GLU A 62 0.11 -3.04 1.25
C GLU A 62 1.02 -3.23 2.47
N GLY A 63 1.42 -4.46 2.73
CA GLY A 63 2.35 -4.74 3.81
C GLY A 63 3.70 -4.07 3.60
N ASP A 64 4.16 -3.98 2.35
CA ASP A 64 5.40 -3.28 2.04
C ASP A 64 5.26 -1.79 2.35
N HIS A 65 4.13 -1.17 1.97
CA HIS A 65 3.87 0.22 2.32
C HIS A 65 3.89 0.41 3.84
N MET A 66 3.24 -0.50 4.57
CA MET A 66 3.19 -0.42 6.02
C MET A 66 4.57 -0.49 6.65
N ALA A 67 5.38 -1.43 6.19
CA ALA A 67 6.73 -1.58 6.72
C ALA A 67 7.57 -0.33 6.48
N ARG A 68 7.43 0.29 5.33
CA ARG A 68 8.19 1.50 5.02
C ARG A 68 7.68 2.71 5.77
N MET A 69 6.36 2.78 6.01
CA MET A 69 5.80 3.84 6.85
C MET A 69 6.32 3.71 8.27
N GLU A 70 6.39 2.49 8.77
CA GLU A 70 6.87 2.24 10.11
C GLU A 70 8.33 2.65 10.28
N LYS A 71 9.13 2.44 9.25
CA LYS A 71 10.55 2.83 9.26
C LYS A 71 10.76 4.32 9.04
N GLY A 72 9.70 5.06 8.73
CA GLY A 72 9.84 6.49 8.42
C GLY A 72 10.31 6.76 7.00
N GLU A 73 10.41 5.74 6.16
CA GLU A 73 10.85 5.88 4.79
C GLU A 73 9.75 6.44 3.90
N LEU A 74 8.51 6.06 4.20
CA LEU A 74 7.32 6.49 3.48
C LEU A 74 6.37 7.16 4.46
N GLY A 75 5.78 8.28 4.07
CA GLY A 75 4.76 8.92 4.87
C GLY A 75 3.76 9.62 3.97
N TYR A 76 2.61 9.96 4.51
CA TYR A 76 1.66 10.73 3.75
C TYR A 76 0.69 11.48 4.65
N SER A 77 0.16 12.54 4.10
CA SER A 77 -0.87 13.35 4.74
C SER A 77 -1.93 13.62 3.68
N ASP A 78 -2.90 14.48 4.03
CA ASP A 78 -3.89 14.89 3.03
C ASP A 78 -3.25 15.61 1.86
N ASN A 79 -2.14 16.28 2.10
CA ASN A 79 -1.55 17.20 1.13
C ASN A 79 -0.27 16.73 0.47
N ASP A 80 0.35 15.68 0.96
CA ASP A 80 1.59 15.21 0.36
C ASP A 80 1.91 13.76 0.69
N VAL A 81 2.84 13.22 -0.08
CA VAL A 81 3.48 11.95 0.20
C VAL A 81 4.96 12.25 0.40
N THR A 82 5.55 11.64 1.42
CA THR A 82 6.98 11.80 1.71
C THR A 82 7.68 10.49 1.41
N TRP A 83 8.73 10.56 0.63
CA TRP A 83 9.54 9.40 0.31
C TRP A 83 11.00 9.74 0.56
N ARG A 84 11.58 9.03 1.54
CA ARG A 84 12.98 9.22 1.92
C ARG A 84 13.34 10.68 2.11
N GLY A 85 12.46 11.40 2.81
CA GLY A 85 12.68 12.79 3.15
C GLY A 85 12.23 13.82 2.12
N LYS A 86 11.82 13.38 0.94
CA LYS A 86 11.34 14.30 -0.09
C LYS A 86 9.83 14.28 -0.15
N LYS A 87 9.21 15.46 -0.22
CA LYS A 87 7.77 15.61 -0.28
C LYS A 87 7.27 15.76 -1.71
N TYR A 88 6.17 15.10 -1.99
CA TYR A 88 5.50 15.19 -3.28
C TYR A 88 4.05 15.62 -3.03
N PRO A 89 3.59 16.73 -3.61
CA PRO A 89 2.22 17.20 -3.39
C PRO A 89 1.17 16.16 -3.78
N ARG A 90 0.11 16.12 -3.01
CA ARG A 90 -1.00 15.19 -3.21
C ARG A 90 -2.29 15.97 -3.26
N LYS A 91 -3.11 15.71 -4.26
CA LYS A 91 -4.38 16.40 -4.43
C LYS A 91 -5.32 15.59 -5.30
N ASP A 92 -6.57 15.46 -4.87
CA ASP A 92 -7.62 14.83 -5.68
C ASP A 92 -7.25 13.44 -6.19
N GLY A 93 -6.61 12.64 -5.34
CA GLY A 93 -6.25 11.27 -5.71
C GLY A 93 -5.04 11.18 -6.62
N LYS A 94 -4.30 12.26 -6.73
CA LYS A 94 -3.10 12.30 -7.58
C LYS A 94 -1.91 12.83 -6.80
N ILE A 95 -0.71 12.50 -7.28
CA ILE A 95 0.54 12.93 -6.68
C ILE A 95 1.37 13.60 -7.77
N LEU A 96 1.91 14.76 -7.44
CA LEU A 96 2.77 15.51 -8.38
C LEU A 96 4.17 14.92 -8.32
N TYR A 97 4.58 14.29 -9.40
CA TYR A 97 5.86 13.61 -9.47
C TYR A 97 6.60 14.03 -10.74
N GLN A 98 7.77 14.63 -10.55
CA GLN A 98 8.60 15.10 -11.66
C GLN A 98 7.81 15.96 -12.65
N GLY A 99 7.02 16.88 -12.09
CA GLY A 99 6.28 17.86 -12.88
C GLY A 99 4.96 17.39 -13.46
N THR A 100 4.55 16.15 -13.20
CA THR A 100 3.30 15.61 -13.74
C THR A 100 2.45 15.03 -12.63
N TRP A 101 1.14 15.34 -12.65
CA TRP A 101 0.20 14.75 -11.71
C TRP A 101 -0.13 13.34 -12.18
N ARG A 102 0.10 12.36 -11.29
CA ARG A 102 -0.14 10.94 -11.58
C ARG A 102 -1.14 10.38 -10.57
N GLU A 103 -1.93 9.41 -11.00
CA GLU A 103 -2.83 8.72 -10.09
C GLU A 103 -2.08 8.06 -8.95
N GLU A 104 -2.64 8.07 -7.76
CA GLU A 104 -2.09 7.30 -6.65
C GLU A 104 -2.05 5.82 -7.07
N GLY A 105 -1.01 5.13 -6.69
CA GLY A 105 -0.85 3.75 -7.10
C GLY A 105 -0.14 3.59 -8.43
N TRP A 106 0.22 4.67 -9.10
CA TRP A 106 0.99 4.59 -10.33
C TRP A 106 2.28 3.80 -10.06
N GLU A 107 2.47 2.74 -10.81
CA GLU A 107 3.51 1.77 -10.50
C GLU A 107 4.93 2.28 -10.69
N GLN A 108 5.11 3.42 -11.33
CA GLN A 108 6.45 4.00 -11.51
C GLN A 108 6.92 4.84 -10.34
N PHE A 109 6.05 5.15 -9.38
CA PHE A 109 6.53 5.80 -8.15
C PHE A 109 7.53 4.88 -7.46
N PRO A 110 8.62 5.41 -6.87
CA PRO A 110 9.60 4.56 -6.20
C PRO A 110 9.00 3.65 -5.13
N TRP A 111 8.08 4.17 -4.34
CA TRP A 111 7.45 3.39 -3.27
C TRP A 111 6.49 2.35 -3.84
N GLU A 112 5.91 2.61 -5.01
CA GLU A 112 5.03 1.63 -5.64
C GLU A 112 5.82 0.55 -6.35
N LYS A 113 6.91 0.90 -7.02
CA LYS A 113 7.76 -0.10 -7.66
C LYS A 113 8.18 -1.19 -6.69
N LEU A 114 8.60 -0.79 -5.51
CA LEU A 114 9.03 -1.74 -4.50
C LEU A 114 7.87 -2.60 -4.01
N ALA A 115 6.72 -1.99 -3.79
CA ALA A 115 5.54 -2.71 -3.32
C ALA A 115 5.01 -3.68 -4.37
N TYR A 116 4.98 -3.26 -5.64
CA TYR A 116 4.56 -4.15 -6.72
C TYR A 116 5.48 -5.36 -6.84
N LYS A 117 6.76 -5.16 -6.66
CA LYS A 117 7.73 -6.25 -6.72
C LYS A 117 7.46 -7.28 -5.63
N VAL A 118 7.23 -6.81 -4.42
CA VAL A 118 6.93 -7.68 -3.28
C VAL A 118 5.60 -8.40 -3.52
N GLY A 119 4.60 -7.68 -3.99
CA GLY A 119 3.29 -8.26 -4.25
C GLY A 119 3.33 -9.34 -5.33
N THR A 120 4.03 -9.07 -6.43
CA THR A 120 4.17 -10.03 -7.53
C THR A 120 4.84 -11.31 -7.05
N LYS A 121 5.86 -11.18 -6.21
CA LYS A 121 6.54 -12.35 -5.67
C LYS A 121 5.58 -13.19 -4.81
N ALA A 122 4.82 -12.53 -3.95
CA ALA A 122 3.86 -13.22 -3.09
C ALA A 122 2.78 -13.94 -3.91
N LYS A 123 2.31 -13.30 -4.97
CA LYS A 123 1.30 -13.90 -5.85
C LYS A 123 1.85 -15.17 -6.49
N LYS A 124 3.07 -15.12 -7.01
CA LYS A 124 3.69 -16.29 -7.65
C LYS A 124 3.89 -17.43 -6.67
N GLU A 125 4.28 -17.12 -5.45
CA GLU A 125 4.44 -18.15 -4.43
C GLU A 125 3.10 -18.79 -4.07
N ALA A 126 2.05 -18.00 -3.99
CA ALA A 126 0.71 -18.52 -3.71
C ALA A 126 0.20 -19.39 -4.85
N GLU A 127 0.49 -19.01 -6.10
CA GLU A 127 0.12 -19.80 -7.27
C GLU A 127 0.78 -21.17 -7.25
N LYS A 128 2.04 -21.22 -6.84
CA LYS A 128 2.76 -22.48 -6.73
C LYS A 128 2.14 -23.42 -5.70
N LYS A 129 1.67 -22.86 -4.60
CA LYS A 129 1.05 -23.67 -3.54
C LYS A 129 -0.29 -24.24 -3.95
N ASN A 130 -0.93 -23.63 -4.94
CA ASN A 130 -2.24 -24.07 -5.41
C ASN A 130 -2.19 -25.09 -6.54
N THR A 131 -1.01 -25.53 -6.94
CA THR A 131 -0.88 -26.51 -8.04
C THR A 131 -0.56 -27.93 -7.55
#